data_6e5a5aaa2e1d37b54e6c9277e2824d39
#
_entry.id   6e5a5aaa2e1d37b54e6c9277e2824d39
#
_cell.length_a   1.000
_cell.length_b   1.000
_cell.length_c   1.000
_cell.angle_alpha   90.00
_cell.angle_beta   90.00
_cell.angle_gamma   90.00
#
_symmetry.space_group_name_H-M   'P 1'
#
loop_
_entity.id
_entity.type
_entity.pdbx_description
1 polymer ?
#
loop_
_entity_poly.entity_id
_entity_poly.type
_entity_poly.pdbx_seq_one_letter_code
_entity_poly.pdbx_strand_id
1 'polypeptide(L)'
;MTVEITKYPDRSQWPTLMRRAVAETQELHDTVASIMAQVREQGDKALRELALKYDGVQLGDLAVSPAEMQQACDQVSQELKSAIDQAAANIATFHKAQRMHELEVETSPGVTCCQRAVPITRVGLYIPGGNSPLFSTVLMLGLPARIAGCSQVVMCTPCGRDGKVNAAILYAARKCGISRIYKSGGAQAIAAMACGTETIPRVSKIFGPGNRFVMEAKMQAQYNKVAIDMPAGPSEVMVVADGNADLRYVASDFLSQAEHGPDSQSTLLTTHEALALRLPQVIDELLATLPRQEMIKKSLGHSHIIVLHTLDEVIDYVNAYAPEHLILNCEESEALARRVVNAGSVFLGPYSPESAGDYASGTNHTLPTSGYAHAYSGVNLDSFTKKITFQHLTKQGLAGIGHTVETMAQAEDLMAHRLAVAVRLDK
;
A
#
# COMPACT_ATOMS: atom_id res chain seq x y z
N MET A 1 26.03 -5.12 16.83
CA MET A 1 25.81 -3.79 16.20
C MET A 1 24.71 -3.14 16.99
N THR A 2 24.94 -2.03 17.64
CA THR A 2 24.00 -1.43 18.61
C THR A 2 23.10 -0.45 17.85
N VAL A 3 21.78 -0.63 17.95
CA VAL A 3 20.79 0.37 17.53
C VAL A 3 21.06 1.65 18.34
N GLU A 4 21.02 2.81 17.70
CA GLU A 4 21.29 4.10 18.35
C GLU A 4 20.21 4.43 19.37
N ILE A 5 20.66 4.82 20.60
CA ILE A 5 19.77 5.24 21.67
C ILE A 5 19.90 6.75 21.84
N THR A 6 18.83 7.48 21.60
CA THR A 6 18.75 8.93 21.83
C THR A 6 17.85 9.20 23.03
N LYS A 7 18.37 9.91 24.03
CA LYS A 7 17.64 10.22 25.25
C LYS A 7 17.25 11.68 25.28
N TYR A 8 15.98 11.92 25.48
CA TYR A 8 15.39 13.23 25.72
C TYR A 8 15.79 14.29 24.66
N PRO A 9 15.66 13.96 23.34
CA PRO A 9 16.02 14.92 22.31
C PRO A 9 15.10 16.13 22.32
N ASP A 10 15.68 17.33 22.19
CA ASP A 10 14.89 18.52 21.95
C ASP A 10 14.07 18.39 20.66
N ARG A 11 12.90 19.04 20.61
CA ARG A 11 12.03 19.01 19.41
C ARG A 11 12.75 19.48 18.14
N SER A 12 13.76 20.33 18.25
CA SER A 12 14.60 20.76 17.12
C SER A 12 15.44 19.64 16.49
N GLN A 13 15.69 18.56 17.21
CA GLN A 13 16.43 17.38 16.75
C GLN A 13 15.52 16.35 16.05
N TRP A 14 14.21 16.40 16.27
CA TRP A 14 13.25 15.44 15.71
C TRP A 14 13.31 15.32 14.18
N PRO A 15 13.41 16.41 13.40
CA PRO A 15 13.52 16.29 11.95
C PRO A 15 14.73 15.46 11.47
N THR A 16 15.81 15.45 12.24
CA THR A 16 16.99 14.64 11.95
C THR A 16 16.76 13.16 12.29
N LEU A 17 16.15 12.88 13.46
CA LEU A 17 15.83 11.53 13.90
C LEU A 17 14.72 10.86 13.04
N MET A 18 13.89 11.68 12.40
CA MET A 18 12.80 11.23 11.51
C MET A 18 13.25 10.98 10.06
N ARG A 19 14.53 11.19 9.74
CA ARG A 19 15.02 10.96 8.36
C ARG A 19 14.94 9.48 8.00
N ARG A 20 14.44 9.23 6.79
CA ARG A 20 14.42 7.88 6.19
C ARG A 20 15.71 7.62 5.42
N ALA A 21 16.06 6.33 5.34
CA ALA A 21 17.35 5.89 4.81
C ALA A 21 17.55 6.18 3.31
N VAL A 22 16.46 6.33 2.54
CA VAL A 22 16.52 6.43 1.07
C VAL A 22 16.08 7.80 0.59
N ALA A 23 16.96 8.43 -0.20
CA ALA A 23 16.65 9.66 -0.94
C ALA A 23 16.33 9.33 -2.41
N GLU A 24 15.35 10.00 -2.99
CA GLU A 24 15.13 10.02 -4.43
C GLU A 24 16.31 10.73 -5.13
N THR A 25 16.80 10.15 -6.22
CA THR A 25 17.90 10.72 -6.99
C THR A 25 17.50 10.93 -8.45
N GLN A 26 18.07 11.96 -9.09
CA GLN A 26 17.84 12.22 -10.53
C GLN A 26 18.26 11.00 -11.38
N GLU A 27 19.31 10.30 -11.00
CA GLU A 27 19.76 9.09 -11.68
C GLU A 27 18.72 7.97 -11.66
N LEU A 28 18.01 7.79 -10.53
CA LEU A 28 16.90 6.84 -10.43
C LEU A 28 15.78 7.21 -11.38
N HIS A 29 15.38 8.49 -11.37
CA HIS A 29 14.35 9.02 -12.27
C HIS A 29 14.66 8.76 -13.73
N ASP A 30 15.88 9.10 -14.18
CA ASP A 30 16.31 8.96 -15.58
C ASP A 30 16.41 7.48 -16.01
N THR A 31 16.90 6.62 -15.10
CA THR A 31 16.95 5.18 -15.34
C THR A 31 15.56 4.60 -15.55
N VAL A 32 14.61 4.95 -14.69
CA VAL A 32 13.23 4.48 -14.79
C VAL A 32 12.54 5.07 -16.03
N ALA A 33 12.75 6.35 -16.33
CA ALA A 33 12.21 6.98 -17.54
C ALA A 33 12.68 6.26 -18.81
N SER A 34 13.95 5.84 -18.86
CA SER A 34 14.50 5.04 -19.95
C SER A 34 13.80 3.68 -20.10
N ILE A 35 13.59 2.97 -18.98
CA ILE A 35 12.86 1.69 -18.97
C ILE A 35 11.42 1.89 -19.46
N MET A 36 10.73 2.91 -18.95
CA MET A 36 9.35 3.25 -19.34
C MET A 36 9.24 3.53 -20.84
N ALA A 37 10.20 4.31 -21.39
CA ALA A 37 10.27 4.61 -22.82
C ALA A 37 10.53 3.35 -23.65
N GLN A 38 11.50 2.52 -23.26
CA GLN A 38 11.82 1.27 -23.97
C GLN A 38 10.61 0.34 -24.04
N VAL A 39 9.88 0.14 -22.93
CA VAL A 39 8.67 -0.71 -22.93
C VAL A 39 7.57 -0.11 -23.79
N ARG A 40 7.36 1.20 -23.74
CA ARG A 40 6.35 1.87 -24.57
C ARG A 40 6.63 1.72 -26.05
N GLU A 41 7.89 1.75 -26.49
CA GLU A 41 8.30 1.71 -27.89
C GLU A 41 8.41 0.29 -28.44
N GLN A 42 8.85 -0.68 -27.63
CA GLN A 42 9.21 -2.02 -28.08
C GLN A 42 8.31 -3.13 -27.48
N GLY A 43 7.36 -2.79 -26.62
CA GLY A 43 6.37 -3.72 -26.09
C GLY A 43 6.98 -4.97 -25.43
N ASP A 44 6.47 -6.13 -25.81
CA ASP A 44 6.88 -7.44 -25.28
C ASP A 44 8.36 -7.75 -25.53
N LYS A 45 8.94 -7.22 -26.60
CA LYS A 45 10.38 -7.39 -26.88
C LYS A 45 11.22 -6.77 -25.78
N ALA A 46 10.90 -5.53 -25.39
CA ALA A 46 11.58 -4.85 -24.27
C ALA A 46 11.45 -5.64 -22.97
N LEU A 47 10.28 -6.20 -22.67
CA LEU A 47 10.07 -7.00 -21.46
C LEU A 47 10.98 -8.23 -21.40
N ARG A 48 11.18 -8.93 -22.52
CA ARG A 48 12.07 -10.09 -22.60
C ARG A 48 13.54 -9.68 -22.43
N GLU A 49 13.97 -8.59 -23.07
CA GLU A 49 15.32 -8.06 -22.95
C GLU A 49 15.64 -7.60 -21.52
N LEU A 50 14.68 -6.90 -20.87
CA LEU A 50 14.84 -6.44 -19.49
C LEU A 50 14.81 -7.59 -18.48
N ALA A 51 13.98 -8.63 -18.71
CA ALA A 51 13.99 -9.84 -17.89
C ALA A 51 15.35 -10.57 -17.98
N LEU A 52 15.93 -10.65 -19.19
CA LEU A 52 17.26 -11.23 -19.34
C LEU A 52 18.33 -10.39 -18.63
N LYS A 53 18.26 -9.06 -18.77
CA LYS A 53 19.25 -8.13 -18.21
C LYS A 53 19.23 -8.08 -16.69
N TYR A 54 18.04 -8.00 -16.08
CA TYR A 54 17.90 -7.74 -14.65
C TYR A 54 17.59 -9.00 -13.83
N ASP A 55 16.83 -9.94 -14.40
CA ASP A 55 16.40 -11.14 -13.69
C ASP A 55 17.22 -12.38 -14.13
N GLY A 56 18.03 -12.25 -15.20
CA GLY A 56 18.85 -13.34 -15.76
C GLY A 56 18.00 -14.48 -16.36
N VAL A 57 16.80 -14.18 -16.84
CA VAL A 57 15.84 -15.15 -17.34
C VAL A 57 15.51 -14.88 -18.81
N GLN A 58 15.69 -15.90 -19.64
CA GLN A 58 15.22 -15.85 -21.03
C GLN A 58 13.76 -16.32 -21.09
N LEU A 59 12.84 -15.37 -21.30
CA LEU A 59 11.41 -15.65 -21.35
C LEU A 59 10.93 -15.90 -22.79
N GLY A 60 10.21 -17.00 -22.97
CA GLY A 60 9.38 -17.25 -24.16
C GLY A 60 8.03 -16.55 -24.00
N ASP A 61 7.12 -17.22 -23.32
CA ASP A 61 5.78 -16.69 -23.02
C ASP A 61 5.80 -15.80 -21.77
N LEU A 62 5.28 -14.59 -21.91
CA LEU A 62 5.11 -13.66 -20.79
C LEU A 62 3.89 -14.02 -19.93
N ALA A 63 2.86 -14.62 -20.52
CA ALA A 63 1.65 -15.01 -19.80
C ALA A 63 1.83 -16.36 -19.10
N VAL A 64 1.27 -16.48 -17.91
CA VAL A 64 1.12 -17.76 -17.21
C VAL A 64 -0.05 -18.51 -17.82
N SER A 65 0.20 -19.74 -18.29
CA SER A 65 -0.85 -20.56 -18.87
C SER A 65 -1.75 -21.20 -17.80
N PRO A 66 -3.00 -21.58 -18.14
CA PRO A 66 -3.86 -22.32 -17.22
C PRO A 66 -3.24 -23.63 -16.72
N ALA A 67 -2.47 -24.32 -17.55
CA ALA A 67 -1.76 -25.55 -17.20
C ALA A 67 -0.64 -25.28 -16.18
N GLU A 68 0.15 -24.20 -16.37
CA GLU A 68 1.18 -23.76 -15.42
C GLU A 68 0.55 -23.40 -14.07
N MET A 69 -0.57 -22.67 -14.10
CA MET A 69 -1.31 -22.34 -12.88
C MET A 69 -1.77 -23.60 -12.13
N GLN A 70 -2.36 -24.56 -12.84
CA GLN A 70 -2.84 -25.81 -12.21
C GLN A 70 -1.68 -26.60 -11.60
N GLN A 71 -0.61 -26.83 -12.38
CA GLN A 71 0.59 -27.54 -11.91
C GLN A 71 1.20 -26.89 -10.66
N ALA A 72 1.31 -25.56 -10.64
CA ALA A 72 1.82 -24.83 -9.49
C ALA A 72 0.92 -25.00 -8.26
N CYS A 73 -0.39 -24.88 -8.42
CA CYS A 73 -1.34 -25.07 -7.32
C CYS A 73 -1.26 -26.48 -6.71
N ASP A 74 -0.97 -27.50 -7.51
CA ASP A 74 -0.83 -28.89 -7.03
C ASP A 74 0.45 -29.10 -6.18
N GLN A 75 1.48 -28.29 -6.42
CA GLN A 75 2.75 -28.33 -5.67
C GLN A 75 2.68 -27.67 -4.27
N VAL A 76 1.70 -26.81 -4.01
CA VAL A 76 1.54 -26.17 -2.70
C VAL A 76 1.09 -27.20 -1.68
N SER A 77 1.75 -27.24 -0.51
CA SER A 77 1.40 -28.17 0.58
C SER A 77 -0.02 -27.88 1.10
N GLN A 78 -0.68 -28.91 1.62
CA GLN A 78 -2.03 -28.76 2.20
C GLN A 78 -2.04 -27.81 3.40
N GLU A 79 -0.99 -27.83 4.20
CA GLU A 79 -0.82 -26.92 5.34
C GLU A 79 -0.80 -25.44 4.87
N LEU A 80 0.03 -25.12 3.86
CA LEU A 80 0.10 -23.76 3.32
C LEU A 80 -1.19 -23.35 2.63
N LYS A 81 -1.87 -24.28 1.93
CA LYS A 81 -3.21 -24.02 1.37
C LYS A 81 -4.21 -23.63 2.46
N SER A 82 -4.23 -24.37 3.57
CA SER A 82 -5.13 -24.10 4.70
C SER A 82 -4.84 -22.73 5.33
N ALA A 83 -3.57 -22.38 5.50
CA ALA A 83 -3.15 -21.07 6.02
C ALA A 83 -3.57 -19.92 5.09
N ILE A 84 -3.32 -20.06 3.79
CA ILE A 84 -3.75 -19.06 2.78
C ILE A 84 -5.28 -18.92 2.76
N ASP A 85 -6.00 -20.02 2.90
CA ASP A 85 -7.47 -20.02 2.89
C ASP A 85 -8.05 -19.34 4.14
N GLN A 86 -7.45 -19.55 5.30
CA GLN A 86 -7.82 -18.85 6.53
C GLN A 86 -7.57 -17.35 6.42
N ALA A 87 -6.36 -16.94 5.99
CA ALA A 87 -6.00 -15.55 5.77
C ALA A 87 -6.96 -14.88 4.77
N ALA A 88 -7.23 -15.55 3.64
CA ALA A 88 -8.16 -15.06 2.62
C ALA A 88 -9.59 -14.85 3.16
N ALA A 89 -10.06 -15.73 4.05
CA ALA A 89 -11.38 -15.60 4.66
C ALA A 89 -11.45 -14.35 5.56
N ASN A 90 -10.44 -14.11 6.40
CA ASN A 90 -10.39 -12.96 7.30
C ASN A 90 -10.30 -11.64 6.52
N ILE A 91 -9.39 -11.57 5.53
CA ILE A 91 -9.23 -10.40 4.65
C ILE A 91 -10.53 -10.10 3.89
N ALA A 92 -11.19 -11.14 3.35
CA ALA A 92 -12.45 -10.97 2.65
C ALA A 92 -13.57 -10.49 3.59
N THR A 93 -13.60 -10.96 4.83
CA THR A 93 -14.61 -10.55 5.83
C THR A 93 -14.47 -9.06 6.13
N PHE A 94 -13.27 -8.61 6.44
CA PHE A 94 -12.99 -7.20 6.76
C PHE A 94 -13.28 -6.27 5.57
N HIS A 95 -12.81 -6.63 4.36
CA HIS A 95 -13.03 -5.80 3.18
C HIS A 95 -14.49 -5.78 2.68
N LYS A 96 -15.25 -6.86 2.89
CA LYS A 96 -16.70 -6.85 2.58
C LYS A 96 -17.47 -5.87 3.46
N ALA A 97 -17.08 -5.72 4.72
CA ALA A 97 -17.70 -4.78 5.65
C ALA A 97 -17.46 -3.30 5.27
N GLN A 98 -16.45 -3.01 4.44
CA GLN A 98 -16.15 -1.66 3.94
C GLN A 98 -17.03 -1.19 2.78
N ARG A 99 -17.99 -2.01 2.32
CA ARG A 99 -18.86 -1.60 1.22
C ARG A 99 -19.66 -0.36 1.57
N MET A 100 -19.50 0.68 0.75
CA MET A 100 -20.27 1.91 0.87
C MET A 100 -21.72 1.67 0.47
N HIS A 101 -22.66 2.10 1.30
CA HIS A 101 -24.05 2.22 0.91
C HIS A 101 -24.24 3.41 -0.04
N GLU A 102 -25.19 3.30 -0.96
CA GLU A 102 -25.57 4.42 -1.83
C GLU A 102 -26.08 5.57 -0.96
N LEU A 103 -25.54 6.78 -1.22
CA LEU A 103 -25.98 8.00 -0.57
C LEU A 103 -27.00 8.68 -1.47
N GLU A 104 -28.21 8.97 -0.94
CA GLU A 104 -29.22 9.77 -1.61
C GLU A 104 -29.73 10.84 -0.66
N VAL A 105 -29.71 12.10 -1.10
CA VAL A 105 -30.10 13.27 -0.31
C VAL A 105 -30.91 14.23 -1.18
N GLU A 106 -32.08 14.62 -0.74
CA GLU A 106 -32.82 15.76 -1.27
C GLU A 106 -32.27 17.04 -0.62
N THR A 107 -31.48 17.81 -1.37
CA THR A 107 -30.83 19.04 -0.89
C THR A 107 -31.74 20.25 -0.87
N SER A 108 -32.76 20.24 -1.73
CA SER A 108 -33.87 21.19 -1.78
C SER A 108 -35.08 20.46 -2.36
N PRO A 109 -36.32 20.90 -2.12
CA PRO A 109 -37.48 20.23 -2.66
C PRO A 109 -37.40 20.01 -4.17
N GLY A 110 -37.44 18.75 -4.61
CA GLY A 110 -37.29 18.36 -6.02
C GLY A 110 -35.87 18.38 -6.58
N VAL A 111 -34.82 18.48 -5.72
CA VAL A 111 -33.40 18.38 -6.08
C VAL A 111 -32.78 17.21 -5.32
N THR A 112 -32.59 16.09 -5.98
CA THR A 112 -32.00 14.88 -5.41
C THR A 112 -30.57 14.69 -5.89
N CYS A 113 -29.62 14.55 -4.95
CA CYS A 113 -28.21 14.24 -5.19
C CYS A 113 -27.88 12.84 -4.66
N CYS A 114 -27.31 12.00 -5.51
CA CYS A 114 -26.89 10.64 -5.14
C CYS A 114 -25.38 10.48 -5.32
N GLN A 115 -24.77 9.59 -4.53
CA GLN A 115 -23.38 9.16 -4.73
C GLN A 115 -23.31 7.63 -4.70
N ARG A 116 -22.67 7.04 -5.70
CA ARG A 116 -22.48 5.60 -5.84
C ARG A 116 -21.01 5.25 -5.96
N ALA A 117 -20.59 4.19 -5.27
CA ALA A 117 -19.28 3.57 -5.48
C ALA A 117 -19.35 2.67 -6.72
N VAL A 118 -18.52 2.96 -7.71
CA VAL A 118 -18.44 2.22 -8.99
C VAL A 118 -17.07 1.60 -9.12
N PRO A 119 -16.93 0.29 -9.40
CA PRO A 119 -15.63 -0.36 -9.52
C PRO A 119 -14.77 0.25 -10.63
N ILE A 120 -13.47 0.29 -10.40
CA ILE A 120 -12.49 0.57 -11.46
C ILE A 120 -12.44 -0.66 -12.36
N THR A 121 -12.74 -0.49 -13.64
CA THR A 121 -12.90 -1.60 -14.58
C THR A 121 -11.62 -2.42 -14.74
N ARG A 122 -10.47 -1.75 -14.94
CA ARG A 122 -9.16 -2.39 -15.18
C ARG A 122 -8.16 -1.97 -14.13
N VAL A 123 -7.68 -2.94 -13.34
CA VAL A 123 -6.67 -2.70 -12.31
C VAL A 123 -5.46 -3.59 -12.53
N GLY A 124 -4.28 -3.05 -12.30
CA GLY A 124 -3.02 -3.76 -12.32
C GLY A 124 -2.53 -4.03 -10.91
N LEU A 125 -2.13 -5.26 -10.63
CA LEU A 125 -1.54 -5.67 -9.37
C LEU A 125 -0.08 -6.03 -9.61
N TYR A 126 0.81 -5.31 -8.98
CA TYR A 126 2.23 -5.65 -8.96
C TYR A 126 2.55 -6.45 -7.70
N ILE A 127 3.05 -7.65 -7.88
CA ILE A 127 3.44 -8.54 -6.79
C ILE A 127 4.96 -8.68 -6.81
N PRO A 128 5.67 -8.20 -5.78
CA PRO A 128 7.10 -8.38 -5.70
C PRO A 128 7.48 -9.85 -5.64
N GLY A 129 8.57 -10.16 -6.28
CA GLY A 129 9.27 -11.43 -6.17
C GLY A 129 10.73 -11.13 -5.83
N GLY A 130 11.58 -12.09 -5.83
CA GLY A 130 13.00 -11.96 -5.52
C GLY A 130 13.36 -12.72 -4.26
N ASN A 131 13.81 -12.06 -3.20
CA ASN A 131 14.27 -12.74 -1.98
C ASN A 131 13.13 -13.48 -1.22
N SER A 132 11.88 -13.02 -1.38
CA SER A 132 10.71 -13.62 -0.73
C SER A 132 9.51 -13.59 -1.67
N PRO A 133 8.79 -14.71 -1.85
CA PRO A 133 7.56 -14.74 -2.64
C PRO A 133 6.41 -14.16 -1.80
N LEU A 134 6.04 -12.90 -2.05
CA LEU A 134 5.01 -12.20 -1.29
C LEU A 134 3.60 -12.60 -1.75
N PHE A 135 3.22 -13.86 -1.54
CA PHE A 135 1.87 -14.37 -1.87
C PHE A 135 0.76 -13.73 -1.01
N SER A 136 1.08 -13.22 0.19
CA SER A 136 0.17 -12.44 1.03
C SER A 136 -0.30 -11.18 0.30
N THR A 137 0.58 -10.48 -0.39
CA THR A 137 0.25 -9.29 -1.20
C THR A 137 -0.77 -9.61 -2.29
N VAL A 138 -0.76 -10.83 -2.85
CA VAL A 138 -1.79 -11.25 -3.80
C VAL A 138 -3.18 -11.26 -3.15
N LEU A 139 -3.29 -11.75 -1.90
CA LEU A 139 -4.56 -11.74 -1.15
C LEU A 139 -4.99 -10.32 -0.81
N MET A 140 -4.05 -9.50 -0.32
CA MET A 140 -4.28 -8.12 0.11
C MET A 140 -4.75 -7.20 -1.02
N LEU A 141 -4.37 -7.49 -2.26
CA LEU A 141 -4.78 -6.69 -3.43
C LEU A 141 -5.89 -7.38 -4.23
N GLY A 142 -5.80 -8.68 -4.42
CA GLY A 142 -6.72 -9.43 -5.28
C GLY A 142 -8.11 -9.61 -4.67
N LEU A 143 -8.20 -9.83 -3.36
CA LEU A 143 -9.51 -9.97 -2.70
C LEU A 143 -10.30 -8.67 -2.70
N PRO A 144 -9.75 -7.50 -2.30
CA PRO A 144 -10.45 -6.23 -2.42
C PRO A 144 -10.84 -5.89 -3.86
N ALA A 145 -9.96 -6.13 -4.86
CA ALA A 145 -10.28 -5.93 -6.27
C ALA A 145 -11.52 -6.74 -6.70
N ARG A 146 -11.58 -8.02 -6.31
CA ARG A 146 -12.72 -8.89 -6.59
C ARG A 146 -13.99 -8.44 -5.84
N ILE A 147 -13.88 -8.08 -4.55
CA ILE A 147 -15.01 -7.65 -3.71
C ILE A 147 -15.58 -6.34 -4.23
N ALA A 148 -14.74 -5.41 -4.70
CA ALA A 148 -15.15 -4.18 -5.34
C ALA A 148 -15.87 -4.41 -6.67
N GLY A 149 -15.63 -5.54 -7.36
CA GLY A 149 -16.23 -5.87 -8.65
C GLY A 149 -15.39 -5.39 -9.85
N CYS A 150 -14.06 -5.23 -9.70
CA CYS A 150 -13.16 -4.94 -10.83
C CYS A 150 -13.25 -6.08 -11.85
N SER A 151 -13.70 -5.76 -13.09
CA SER A 151 -13.97 -6.80 -14.09
C SER A 151 -12.71 -7.33 -14.79
N GLN A 152 -11.62 -6.58 -14.75
CA GLN A 152 -10.33 -6.96 -15.32
C GLN A 152 -9.20 -6.70 -14.33
N VAL A 153 -8.66 -7.78 -13.78
CA VAL A 153 -7.50 -7.75 -12.89
C VAL A 153 -6.31 -8.32 -13.64
N VAL A 154 -5.28 -7.50 -13.83
CA VAL A 154 -4.01 -7.84 -14.47
C VAL A 154 -2.96 -7.95 -13.38
N MET A 155 -2.26 -9.07 -13.28
CA MET A 155 -1.22 -9.26 -12.28
C MET A 155 0.13 -9.45 -12.94
N CYS A 156 1.13 -8.66 -12.53
CA CYS A 156 2.52 -8.81 -12.93
C CYS A 156 3.36 -9.23 -11.72
N THR A 157 4.20 -10.23 -11.90
CA THR A 157 5.13 -10.73 -10.88
C THR A 157 6.37 -11.31 -11.56
N PRO A 158 7.58 -11.15 -11.01
CA PRO A 158 8.75 -11.80 -11.57
C PRO A 158 8.64 -13.32 -11.45
N CYS A 159 9.36 -14.02 -12.31
CA CYS A 159 9.53 -15.47 -12.23
C CYS A 159 10.93 -15.82 -11.70
N GLY A 160 11.11 -17.08 -11.31
CA GLY A 160 12.40 -17.63 -11.00
C GLY A 160 13.29 -17.81 -12.24
N ARG A 161 14.55 -18.20 -12.05
CA ARG A 161 15.51 -18.47 -13.13
C ARG A 161 15.07 -19.60 -14.07
N ASP A 162 14.17 -20.43 -13.62
CA ASP A 162 13.51 -21.50 -14.40
C ASP A 162 12.34 -21.00 -15.26
N GLY A 163 12.07 -19.70 -15.25
CA GLY A 163 10.96 -19.06 -15.97
C GLY A 163 9.58 -19.33 -15.37
N LYS A 164 9.50 -19.88 -14.14
CA LYS A 164 8.24 -20.19 -13.47
C LYS A 164 7.93 -19.18 -12.36
N VAL A 165 6.65 -18.87 -12.21
CA VAL A 165 6.17 -18.07 -11.07
C VAL A 165 6.05 -18.98 -9.85
N ASN A 166 6.36 -18.44 -8.66
CA ASN A 166 6.26 -19.18 -7.41
C ASN A 166 4.85 -19.78 -7.21
N ALA A 167 4.81 -21.04 -6.80
CA ALA A 167 3.56 -21.82 -6.68
C ALA A 167 2.57 -21.20 -5.68
N ALA A 168 3.03 -20.66 -4.55
CA ALA A 168 2.17 -20.02 -3.56
C ALA A 168 1.54 -18.72 -4.10
N ILE A 169 2.28 -17.93 -4.92
CA ILE A 169 1.75 -16.75 -5.61
C ILE A 169 0.62 -17.16 -6.56
N LEU A 170 0.81 -18.22 -7.36
CA LEU A 170 -0.21 -18.70 -8.29
C LEU A 170 -1.43 -19.28 -7.56
N TYR A 171 -1.23 -19.98 -6.45
CA TYR A 171 -2.32 -20.47 -5.62
C TYR A 171 -3.15 -19.32 -5.03
N ALA A 172 -2.50 -18.30 -4.46
CA ALA A 172 -3.16 -17.12 -3.94
C ALA A 172 -3.91 -16.35 -5.05
N ALA A 173 -3.32 -16.22 -6.24
CA ALA A 173 -3.97 -15.61 -7.39
C ALA A 173 -5.24 -16.36 -7.82
N ARG A 174 -5.18 -17.69 -7.88
CA ARG A 174 -6.34 -18.54 -8.15
C ARG A 174 -7.43 -18.36 -7.07
N LYS A 175 -7.05 -18.28 -5.80
CA LYS A 175 -7.98 -17.99 -4.69
C LYS A 175 -8.70 -16.66 -4.84
N CYS A 176 -8.00 -15.65 -5.36
CA CYS A 176 -8.55 -14.33 -5.69
C CYS A 176 -9.36 -14.31 -7.00
N GLY A 177 -9.35 -15.37 -7.81
CA GLY A 177 -9.99 -15.42 -9.12
C GLY A 177 -9.22 -14.68 -10.22
N ILE A 178 -7.91 -14.46 -10.04
CA ILE A 178 -7.04 -13.78 -11.01
C ILE A 178 -6.54 -14.81 -12.02
N SER A 179 -6.85 -14.59 -13.30
CA SER A 179 -6.44 -15.46 -14.42
C SER A 179 -5.45 -14.80 -15.39
N ARG A 180 -5.32 -13.48 -15.36
CA ARG A 180 -4.41 -12.72 -16.24
C ARG A 180 -3.12 -12.40 -15.46
N ILE A 181 -2.16 -13.31 -15.54
CA ILE A 181 -0.90 -13.26 -14.79
C ILE A 181 0.25 -13.24 -15.77
N TYR A 182 1.21 -12.33 -15.56
CA TYR A 182 2.31 -12.08 -16.46
C TYR A 182 3.65 -12.11 -15.71
N LYS A 183 4.64 -12.74 -16.36
CA LYS A 183 6.02 -12.92 -15.86
C LYS A 183 6.84 -11.67 -16.13
N SER A 184 6.60 -10.64 -15.35
CA SER A 184 7.34 -9.38 -15.44
C SER A 184 7.49 -8.78 -14.05
N GLY A 185 8.71 -8.45 -13.67
CA GLY A 185 9.06 -7.80 -12.41
C GLY A 185 9.52 -6.35 -12.60
N GLY A 186 9.84 -5.64 -11.52
CA GLY A 186 10.48 -4.33 -11.55
C GLY A 186 9.71 -3.21 -12.25
N ALA A 187 10.43 -2.16 -12.62
CA ALA A 187 9.87 -0.98 -13.29
C ALA A 187 9.23 -1.31 -14.65
N GLN A 188 9.74 -2.32 -15.37
CA GLN A 188 9.21 -2.75 -16.65
C GLN A 188 7.79 -3.35 -16.53
N ALA A 189 7.46 -4.00 -15.42
CA ALA A 189 6.10 -4.47 -15.16
C ALA A 189 5.12 -3.31 -15.01
N ILE A 190 5.51 -2.27 -14.29
CA ILE A 190 4.73 -1.03 -14.13
C ILE A 190 4.57 -0.34 -15.50
N ALA A 191 5.64 -0.25 -16.28
CA ALA A 191 5.62 0.31 -17.63
C ALA A 191 4.63 -0.43 -18.53
N ALA A 192 4.66 -1.78 -18.53
CA ALA A 192 3.76 -2.60 -19.31
C ALA A 192 2.29 -2.39 -18.93
N MET A 193 1.98 -2.36 -17.64
CA MET A 193 0.62 -2.09 -17.16
C MET A 193 0.18 -0.65 -17.45
N ALA A 194 1.10 0.31 -17.48
CA ALA A 194 0.79 1.71 -17.72
C ALA A 194 0.58 2.03 -19.22
N CYS A 195 1.38 1.43 -20.11
CA CYS A 195 1.33 1.71 -21.54
C CYS A 195 0.47 0.70 -22.31
N GLY A 196 0.44 -0.56 -21.84
CA GLY A 196 0.00 -1.72 -22.60
C GLY A 196 1.13 -2.24 -23.49
N THR A 197 1.14 -3.54 -23.72
CA THR A 197 1.99 -4.22 -24.73
C THR A 197 1.13 -5.18 -25.54
N GLU A 198 1.73 -5.96 -26.43
CA GLU A 198 1.01 -6.96 -27.22
C GLU A 198 0.33 -8.02 -26.32
N THR A 199 0.99 -8.39 -25.22
CA THR A 199 0.50 -9.42 -24.29
C THR A 199 -0.17 -8.82 -23.05
N ILE A 200 0.39 -7.74 -22.46
CA ILE A 200 -0.07 -7.16 -21.20
C ILE A 200 -1.01 -5.98 -21.47
N PRO A 201 -2.30 -6.09 -21.12
CA PRO A 201 -3.24 -5.01 -21.38
C PRO A 201 -2.98 -3.81 -20.46
N ARG A 202 -3.15 -2.60 -21.00
CA ARG A 202 -3.12 -1.36 -20.22
C ARG A 202 -4.21 -1.34 -19.16
N VAL A 203 -3.89 -0.81 -17.98
CA VAL A 203 -4.81 -0.66 -16.84
C VAL A 203 -5.12 0.80 -16.52
N SER A 204 -6.13 1.03 -15.68
CA SER A 204 -6.53 2.37 -15.24
C SER A 204 -5.90 2.77 -13.92
N LYS A 205 -5.56 1.80 -13.06
CA LYS A 205 -4.89 2.03 -11.77
C LYS A 205 -3.98 0.86 -11.44
N ILE A 206 -2.80 1.15 -10.90
CA ILE A 206 -1.79 0.17 -10.50
C ILE A 206 -1.68 0.16 -8.98
N PHE A 207 -1.63 -1.05 -8.41
CA PHE A 207 -1.49 -1.33 -6.99
C PHE A 207 -0.27 -2.22 -6.76
N GLY A 208 0.32 -2.10 -5.60
CA GLY A 208 1.34 -3.03 -5.11
C GLY A 208 2.57 -2.34 -4.56
N PRO A 209 3.18 -2.95 -3.51
CA PRO A 209 4.44 -2.51 -2.95
C PRO A 209 5.58 -2.83 -3.91
N GLY A 210 6.72 -2.21 -3.70
CA GLY A 210 7.91 -2.48 -4.49
C GLY A 210 9.12 -1.68 -4.04
N ASN A 211 10.28 -2.00 -4.61
CA ASN A 211 11.49 -1.25 -4.35
C ASN A 211 11.43 0.17 -5.00
N ARG A 212 12.46 0.98 -4.76
CA ARG A 212 12.56 2.37 -5.26
C ARG A 212 12.33 2.49 -6.79
N PHE A 213 12.75 1.50 -7.60
CA PHE A 213 12.53 1.53 -9.05
C PHE A 213 11.06 1.32 -9.41
N VAL A 214 10.38 0.43 -8.71
CA VAL A 214 8.94 0.18 -8.87
C VAL A 214 8.15 1.41 -8.44
N MET A 215 8.53 2.02 -7.33
CA MET A 215 7.90 3.24 -6.84
C MET A 215 8.05 4.38 -7.83
N GLU A 216 9.27 4.65 -8.29
CA GLU A 216 9.52 5.70 -9.29
C GLU A 216 8.73 5.44 -10.58
N ALA A 217 8.66 4.17 -11.04
CA ALA A 217 7.85 3.82 -12.19
C ALA A 217 6.36 4.06 -11.97
N LYS A 218 5.83 3.81 -10.76
CA LYS A 218 4.45 4.15 -10.40
C LYS A 218 4.22 5.66 -10.46
N MET A 219 5.13 6.47 -9.93
CA MET A 219 5.04 7.93 -10.00
C MET A 219 5.03 8.40 -11.46
N GLN A 220 5.91 7.88 -12.31
CA GLN A 220 5.95 8.21 -13.73
C GLN A 220 4.73 7.70 -14.52
N ALA A 221 4.10 6.59 -14.11
CA ALA A 221 2.89 6.06 -14.76
C ALA A 221 1.73 7.07 -14.73
N GLN A 222 1.70 7.98 -13.78
CA GLN A 222 0.68 9.02 -13.69
C GLN A 222 0.72 9.99 -14.87
N TYR A 223 1.88 10.25 -15.48
CA TYR A 223 1.99 11.03 -16.71
C TYR A 223 1.26 10.38 -17.89
N ASN A 224 1.07 9.05 -17.84
CA ASN A 224 0.29 8.28 -18.81
C ASN A 224 -1.20 8.16 -18.40
N LYS A 225 -1.70 8.98 -17.48
CA LYS A 225 -3.08 8.96 -16.95
C LYS A 225 -3.46 7.61 -16.32
N VAL A 226 -2.50 6.95 -15.67
CA VAL A 226 -2.73 5.75 -14.87
C VAL A 226 -2.58 6.12 -13.40
N ALA A 227 -3.64 5.91 -12.63
CA ALA A 227 -3.59 6.18 -11.19
C ALA A 227 -2.73 5.13 -10.48
N ILE A 228 -2.27 5.47 -9.28
CA ILE A 228 -1.59 4.53 -8.38
C ILE A 228 -2.35 4.41 -7.06
N ASP A 229 -2.08 3.36 -6.30
CA ASP A 229 -2.61 3.21 -4.93
C ASP A 229 -2.14 4.36 -4.04
N MET A 230 -0.82 4.44 -3.82
CA MET A 230 -0.15 5.49 -3.05
C MET A 230 1.34 5.52 -3.39
N PRO A 231 2.04 6.62 -3.11
CA PRO A 231 3.48 6.61 -2.99
C PRO A 231 3.90 5.79 -1.77
N ALA A 232 4.99 5.04 -1.87
CA ALA A 232 5.56 4.27 -0.77
C ALA A 232 7.08 4.18 -0.93
N GLY A 233 7.80 4.11 0.17
CA GLY A 233 9.24 3.86 0.23
C GLY A 233 9.53 2.51 0.89
N PRO A 234 10.69 2.35 1.52
CA PRO A 234 10.99 1.18 2.34
C PRO A 234 10.01 1.04 3.50
N SER A 235 9.79 -0.19 3.93
CA SER A 235 8.90 -0.49 5.04
C SER A 235 9.46 0.01 6.37
N GLU A 236 8.57 0.46 7.25
CA GLU A 236 8.92 1.05 8.54
C GLU A 236 7.93 0.65 9.63
N VAL A 237 8.45 0.40 10.85
CA VAL A 237 7.65 0.19 12.05
C VAL A 237 8.03 1.17 13.15
N MET A 238 7.04 1.66 13.86
CA MET A 238 7.23 2.40 15.08
C MET A 238 6.54 1.67 16.23
N VAL A 239 7.31 1.34 17.26
CA VAL A 239 6.82 0.70 18.48
C VAL A 239 6.79 1.72 19.60
N VAL A 240 5.66 1.87 20.26
CA VAL A 240 5.54 2.59 21.54
C VAL A 240 5.44 1.56 22.64
N ALA A 241 6.35 1.59 23.61
CA ALA A 241 6.38 0.63 24.70
C ALA A 241 6.55 1.34 26.06
N ASP A 242 5.80 0.89 27.05
CA ASP A 242 5.95 1.33 28.45
C ASP A 242 6.87 0.40 29.26
N GLY A 243 7.04 0.67 30.56
CA GLY A 243 7.92 -0.11 31.42
C GLY A 243 7.47 -1.54 31.69
N ASN A 244 6.22 -1.88 31.36
CA ASN A 244 5.62 -3.21 31.56
C ASN A 244 5.67 -4.07 30.31
N ALA A 245 6.07 -3.50 29.16
CA ALA A 245 6.16 -4.23 27.91
C ALA A 245 7.21 -5.35 27.98
N ASP A 246 6.85 -6.53 27.46
CA ASP A 246 7.82 -7.63 27.32
C ASP A 246 8.85 -7.25 26.24
N LEU A 247 10.11 -7.16 26.66
CA LEU A 247 11.22 -6.81 25.76
C LEU A 247 11.38 -7.76 24.58
N ARG A 248 10.99 -9.04 24.74
CA ARG A 248 11.06 -10.01 23.65
C ARG A 248 10.02 -9.72 22.58
N TYR A 249 8.83 -9.23 22.98
CA TYR A 249 7.80 -8.79 22.02
C TYR A 249 8.28 -7.58 21.25
N VAL A 250 8.76 -6.55 21.95
CA VAL A 250 9.30 -5.34 21.32
C VAL A 250 10.47 -5.66 20.39
N ALA A 251 11.40 -6.53 20.80
CA ALA A 251 12.53 -6.93 19.99
C ALA A 251 12.11 -7.75 18.76
N SER A 252 11.10 -8.62 18.90
CA SER A 252 10.58 -9.38 17.74
C SER A 252 9.89 -8.48 16.72
N ASP A 253 9.14 -7.46 17.15
CA ASP A 253 8.52 -6.46 16.26
C ASP A 253 9.57 -5.63 15.52
N PHE A 254 10.67 -5.28 16.17
CA PHE A 254 11.82 -4.64 15.50
C PHE A 254 12.43 -5.51 14.40
N LEU A 255 12.60 -6.80 14.70
CA LEU A 255 13.26 -7.74 13.80
C LEU A 255 12.35 -8.15 12.65
N SER A 256 11.01 -8.25 12.86
CA SER A 256 10.05 -8.54 11.79
C SER A 256 10.09 -7.48 10.69
N GLN A 257 10.18 -6.22 11.07
CA GLN A 257 10.34 -5.13 10.10
C GLN A 257 11.72 -5.11 9.44
N ALA A 258 12.78 -5.36 10.22
CA ALA A 258 14.16 -5.30 9.72
C ALA A 258 14.47 -6.39 8.67
N GLU A 259 13.72 -7.49 8.63
CA GLU A 259 13.91 -8.57 7.65
C GLU A 259 13.29 -8.29 6.26
N HIS A 260 12.51 -7.21 6.09
CA HIS A 260 11.95 -6.82 4.79
C HIS A 260 13.02 -6.34 3.81
N GLY A 261 14.03 -5.62 4.29
CA GLY A 261 15.11 -5.16 3.42
C GLY A 261 16.16 -4.32 4.13
N PRO A 262 17.31 -4.08 3.50
CA PRO A 262 18.41 -3.34 4.12
C PRO A 262 18.07 -1.86 4.38
N ASP A 263 17.08 -1.32 3.68
CA ASP A 263 16.64 0.07 3.78
C ASP A 263 15.43 0.24 4.73
N SER A 264 14.93 -0.86 5.33
CA SER A 264 13.84 -0.84 6.32
C SER A 264 14.28 -0.14 7.59
N GLN A 265 13.32 0.42 8.34
CA GLN A 265 13.59 1.16 9.56
C GLN A 265 12.64 0.77 10.67
N SER A 266 13.19 0.54 11.89
CA SER A 266 12.42 0.30 13.10
C SER A 266 12.72 1.39 14.13
N THR A 267 11.68 1.94 14.75
CA THR A 267 11.83 2.99 15.77
C THR A 267 11.09 2.60 17.06
N LEU A 268 11.77 2.61 18.19
CA LEU A 268 11.13 2.55 19.52
C LEU A 268 10.95 3.95 20.07
N LEU A 269 9.76 4.25 20.55
CA LEU A 269 9.48 5.38 21.43
C LEU A 269 9.10 4.86 22.83
N THR A 270 9.72 5.37 23.86
CA THR A 270 9.40 5.02 25.25
C THR A 270 9.66 6.18 26.19
N THR A 271 8.96 6.20 27.33
CA THR A 271 9.26 7.09 28.44
C THR A 271 10.11 6.38 29.52
N HIS A 272 10.50 5.12 29.31
CA HIS A 272 11.18 4.26 30.27
C HIS A 272 12.62 3.97 29.83
N GLU A 273 13.57 4.72 30.36
CA GLU A 273 14.99 4.59 30.02
C GLU A 273 15.56 3.18 30.24
N ALA A 274 15.12 2.51 31.31
CA ALA A 274 15.58 1.16 31.64
C ALA A 274 15.20 0.13 30.53
N LEU A 275 14.03 0.29 29.91
CA LEU A 275 13.61 -0.53 28.78
C LEU A 275 14.49 -0.27 27.56
N ALA A 276 14.71 1.01 27.24
CA ALA A 276 15.53 1.43 26.11
C ALA A 276 16.98 0.88 26.19
N LEU A 277 17.56 0.88 27.38
CA LEU A 277 18.92 0.39 27.61
C LEU A 277 19.06 -1.14 27.51
N ARG A 278 18.01 -1.88 27.81
CA ARG A 278 18.00 -3.36 27.77
C ARG A 278 17.65 -3.94 26.41
N LEU A 279 16.87 -3.21 25.62
CA LEU A 279 16.35 -3.71 24.32
C LEU A 279 17.44 -4.16 23.35
N PRO A 280 18.58 -3.44 23.17
CA PRO A 280 19.62 -3.87 22.23
C PRO A 280 20.17 -5.27 22.50
N GLN A 281 20.33 -5.65 23.77
CA GLN A 281 20.76 -6.97 24.14
C GLN A 281 19.75 -8.05 23.70
N VAL A 282 18.46 -7.80 23.93
CA VAL A 282 17.39 -8.74 23.55
C VAL A 282 17.26 -8.86 22.03
N ILE A 283 17.45 -7.74 21.30
CA ILE A 283 17.52 -7.76 19.84
C ILE A 283 18.68 -8.67 19.38
N ASP A 284 19.87 -8.52 19.94
CA ASP A 284 21.04 -9.34 19.58
C ASP A 284 20.82 -10.83 19.89
N GLU A 285 20.20 -11.16 21.03
CA GLU A 285 19.84 -12.53 21.41
C GLU A 285 18.87 -13.18 20.41
N LEU A 286 17.80 -12.48 20.01
CA LEU A 286 16.84 -12.98 19.05
C LEU A 286 17.41 -13.02 17.63
N LEU A 287 18.15 -12.00 17.21
CA LEU A 287 18.81 -11.94 15.91
C LEU A 287 19.73 -13.13 15.66
N ALA A 288 20.42 -13.63 16.69
CA ALA A 288 21.30 -14.80 16.58
C ALA A 288 20.57 -16.08 16.14
N THR A 289 19.25 -16.13 16.31
CA THR A 289 18.40 -17.28 15.94
C THR A 289 17.81 -17.19 14.53
N LEU A 290 17.92 -16.00 13.88
CA LEU A 290 17.26 -15.73 12.61
C LEU A 290 18.18 -16.01 11.41
N PRO A 291 17.63 -16.45 10.27
CA PRO A 291 18.33 -16.39 9.00
C PRO A 291 18.48 -14.92 8.56
N ARG A 292 19.29 -14.63 7.55
CA ARG A 292 19.48 -13.28 6.95
C ARG A 292 20.06 -12.24 7.90
N GLN A 293 20.80 -12.60 8.91
CA GLN A 293 21.35 -11.70 9.93
C GLN A 293 22.06 -10.48 9.35
N GLU A 294 22.87 -10.64 8.29
CA GLU A 294 23.61 -9.54 7.67
C GLU A 294 22.71 -8.47 7.03
N MET A 295 21.57 -8.87 6.47
CA MET A 295 20.60 -7.95 5.93
C MET A 295 19.86 -7.21 7.05
N ILE A 296 19.43 -7.94 8.07
CA ILE A 296 18.76 -7.37 9.26
C ILE A 296 19.68 -6.36 9.95
N LYS A 297 20.98 -6.67 10.12
CA LYS A 297 21.96 -5.73 10.69
C LYS A 297 22.08 -4.41 9.91
N LYS A 298 21.94 -4.45 8.58
CA LYS A 298 21.96 -3.22 7.76
C LYS A 298 20.72 -2.37 8.06
N SER A 299 19.54 -2.97 8.13
CA SER A 299 18.30 -2.29 8.49
C SER A 299 18.36 -1.70 9.90
N LEU A 300 18.89 -2.46 10.87
CA LEU A 300 19.07 -1.98 12.24
C LEU A 300 20.02 -0.78 12.33
N GLY A 301 20.91 -0.60 11.37
CA GLY A 301 21.78 0.57 11.27
C GLY A 301 21.05 1.88 10.96
N HIS A 302 19.81 1.82 10.51
CA HIS A 302 18.92 2.96 10.27
C HIS A 302 17.83 3.09 11.34
N SER A 303 17.83 2.20 12.34
CA SER A 303 16.80 2.10 13.37
C SER A 303 17.18 2.91 14.60
N HIS A 304 16.17 3.38 15.35
CA HIS A 304 16.37 4.25 16.49
C HIS A 304 15.61 3.78 17.74
N ILE A 305 16.20 4.01 18.90
CA ILE A 305 15.55 3.89 20.19
C ILE A 305 15.52 5.28 20.80
N ILE A 306 14.34 5.84 21.04
CA ILE A 306 14.17 7.23 21.48
C ILE A 306 13.44 7.23 22.82
N VAL A 307 14.06 7.82 23.84
CA VAL A 307 13.44 8.04 25.14
C VAL A 307 12.93 9.47 25.20
N LEU A 308 11.63 9.62 25.47
CA LEU A 308 10.94 10.91 25.58
C LEU A 308 10.49 11.16 27.02
N HIS A 309 10.15 12.40 27.37
CA HIS A 309 9.77 12.74 28.73
C HIS A 309 8.35 12.32 29.09
N THR A 310 7.42 12.40 28.13
CA THR A 310 5.98 12.20 28.38
C THR A 310 5.31 11.44 27.24
N LEU A 311 4.14 10.84 27.54
CA LEU A 311 3.28 10.24 26.52
C LEU A 311 2.73 11.28 25.53
N ASP A 312 2.62 12.55 25.92
CA ASP A 312 2.24 13.63 25.01
C ASP A 312 3.31 13.83 23.93
N GLU A 313 4.58 13.87 24.34
CA GLU A 313 5.70 13.93 23.39
C GLU A 313 5.75 12.69 22.47
N VAL A 314 5.45 11.51 23.02
CA VAL A 314 5.38 10.26 22.24
C VAL A 314 4.34 10.40 21.12
N ILE A 315 3.13 10.84 21.43
CA ILE A 315 2.06 11.00 20.43
C ILE A 315 2.36 12.13 19.44
N ASP A 316 2.95 13.24 19.91
CA ASP A 316 3.40 14.31 19.02
C ASP A 316 4.44 13.78 18.02
N TYR A 317 5.39 12.96 18.49
CA TYR A 317 6.40 12.35 17.62
C TYR A 317 5.78 11.37 16.63
N VAL A 318 4.89 10.47 17.09
CA VAL A 318 4.14 9.53 16.22
C VAL A 318 3.44 10.28 15.09
N ASN A 319 2.65 11.31 15.44
CA ASN A 319 1.88 12.06 14.45
C ASN A 319 2.75 12.88 13.49
N ALA A 320 3.91 13.37 13.95
CA ALA A 320 4.86 14.07 13.10
C ALA A 320 5.63 13.12 12.18
N TYR A 321 5.93 11.91 12.63
CA TYR A 321 6.60 10.88 11.81
C TYR A 321 5.65 10.24 10.80
N ALA A 322 4.38 10.00 11.17
CA ALA A 322 3.37 9.31 10.37
C ALA A 322 3.84 7.92 9.89
N PRO A 323 4.03 6.96 10.81
CA PRO A 323 4.59 5.64 10.50
C PRO A 323 3.66 4.80 9.63
N GLU A 324 4.24 3.89 8.85
CA GLU A 324 3.51 2.82 8.14
C GLU A 324 2.79 1.91 9.14
N HIS A 325 3.56 1.26 10.02
CA HIS A 325 3.06 0.43 11.10
C HIS A 325 3.32 1.11 12.44
N LEU A 326 2.29 1.23 13.26
CA LEU A 326 2.39 1.73 14.62
C LEU A 326 1.94 0.66 15.60
N ILE A 327 2.83 0.19 16.47
CA ILE A 327 2.50 -0.76 17.54
C ILE A 327 2.46 0.00 18.87
N LEU A 328 1.31 -0.01 19.53
CA LEU A 328 1.11 0.56 20.86
C LEU A 328 1.14 -0.58 21.90
N ASN A 329 2.34 -1.02 22.28
CA ASN A 329 2.56 -2.08 23.27
C ASN A 329 2.70 -1.48 24.69
N CYS A 330 1.60 -0.93 25.19
CA CYS A 330 1.51 -0.26 26.49
C CYS A 330 0.12 -0.42 27.09
N GLU A 331 -0.02 -0.19 28.40
CA GLU A 331 -1.30 -0.31 29.12
C GLU A 331 -2.38 0.64 28.57
N GLU A 332 -2.00 1.87 28.22
CA GLU A 332 -2.93 2.88 27.71
C GLU A 332 -3.12 2.84 26.18
N SER A 333 -2.87 1.71 25.53
CA SER A 333 -2.86 1.59 24.06
C SER A 333 -4.13 2.13 23.40
N GLU A 334 -5.33 1.84 23.91
CA GLU A 334 -6.59 2.35 23.36
C GLU A 334 -6.78 3.87 23.56
N ALA A 335 -6.33 4.41 24.69
CA ALA A 335 -6.40 5.84 24.97
C ALA A 335 -5.44 6.62 24.05
N LEU A 336 -4.23 6.11 23.87
CA LEU A 336 -3.24 6.68 22.94
C LEU A 336 -3.68 6.58 21.49
N ALA A 337 -4.29 5.46 21.09
CA ALA A 337 -4.79 5.26 19.73
C ALA A 337 -5.80 6.32 19.30
N ARG A 338 -6.65 6.82 20.23
CA ARG A 338 -7.61 7.90 19.93
C ARG A 338 -6.96 9.24 19.61
N ARG A 339 -5.69 9.40 19.93
CA ARG A 339 -4.88 10.60 19.68
C ARG A 339 -3.99 10.49 18.46
N VAL A 340 -3.89 9.27 17.88
CA VAL A 340 -3.16 9.05 16.63
C VAL A 340 -4.00 9.56 15.48
N VAL A 341 -3.43 10.44 14.68
CA VAL A 341 -4.07 11.01 13.49
C VAL A 341 -3.32 10.65 12.19
N ASN A 342 -2.08 10.22 12.31
CA ASN A 342 -1.23 9.89 11.16
C ASN A 342 -0.52 8.55 11.40
N ALA A 343 -1.03 7.48 10.80
CA ALA A 343 -0.39 6.16 10.71
C ALA A 343 -1.03 5.35 9.57
N GLY A 344 -0.30 4.44 8.98
CA GLY A 344 -0.85 3.51 7.98
C GLY A 344 -1.75 2.46 8.62
N SER A 345 -1.26 1.79 9.68
CA SER A 345 -2.01 0.84 10.50
C SER A 345 -1.57 0.93 11.97
N VAL A 346 -2.51 0.70 12.91
CA VAL A 346 -2.23 0.75 14.34
C VAL A 346 -2.58 -0.57 15.01
N PHE A 347 -1.64 -1.13 15.78
CA PHE A 347 -1.72 -2.40 16.49
C PHE A 347 -1.77 -2.13 17.99
N LEU A 348 -2.76 -2.69 18.70
CA LEU A 348 -3.06 -2.34 20.08
C LEU A 348 -2.76 -3.48 21.02
N GLY A 349 -1.93 -3.20 22.03
CA GLY A 349 -1.60 -4.11 23.11
C GLY A 349 -0.55 -5.16 22.76
N PRO A 350 -0.17 -5.99 23.73
CA PRO A 350 0.99 -6.88 23.64
C PRO A 350 0.80 -8.08 22.67
N TYR A 351 -0.45 -8.41 22.30
CA TYR A 351 -0.77 -9.55 21.45
C TYR A 351 -1.12 -9.15 20.00
N SER A 352 -0.80 -7.92 19.61
CA SER A 352 -1.08 -7.40 18.27
C SER A 352 0.23 -7.06 17.53
N PRO A 353 1.03 -8.08 17.15
CA PRO A 353 2.23 -7.84 16.36
C PRO A 353 1.87 -7.41 14.94
N GLU A 354 2.75 -6.66 14.28
CA GLU A 354 2.67 -6.29 12.86
C GLU A 354 2.36 -7.50 11.96
N SER A 355 3.06 -8.62 12.20
CA SER A 355 2.90 -9.86 11.42
C SER A 355 1.45 -10.38 11.38
N ALA A 356 0.65 -10.14 12.42
CA ALA A 356 -0.76 -10.52 12.39
C ALA A 356 -1.53 -9.72 11.33
N GLY A 357 -1.26 -8.42 11.20
CA GLY A 357 -1.81 -7.55 10.15
C GLY A 357 -1.34 -7.93 8.77
N ASP A 358 -0.06 -8.25 8.64
CA ASP A 358 0.57 -8.58 7.36
C ASP A 358 0.05 -9.87 6.74
N TYR A 359 -0.41 -10.80 7.55
CA TYR A 359 -0.78 -12.13 7.03
C TYR A 359 -2.26 -12.46 7.23
N ALA A 360 -2.85 -12.26 8.40
CA ALA A 360 -4.06 -13.00 8.75
C ALA A 360 -5.16 -12.26 9.52
N SER A 361 -4.90 -11.10 10.14
CA SER A 361 -5.93 -10.42 10.95
C SER A 361 -7.12 -9.91 10.12
N GLY A 362 -6.89 -9.60 8.84
CA GLY A 362 -7.93 -9.16 7.91
C GLY A 362 -7.76 -7.74 7.39
N THR A 363 -6.95 -6.89 8.03
CA THR A 363 -6.57 -5.57 7.52
C THR A 363 -5.65 -5.70 6.30
N ASN A 364 -5.28 -4.58 5.69
CA ASN A 364 -4.41 -4.59 4.51
C ASN A 364 -3.00 -4.13 4.88
N HIS A 365 -1.99 -4.84 4.41
CA HIS A 365 -0.59 -4.50 4.65
C HIS A 365 0.02 -3.58 3.58
N THR A 366 -0.70 -3.25 2.52
CA THR A 366 -0.23 -2.27 1.54
C THR A 366 -0.55 -0.88 2.07
N LEU A 367 0.41 -0.30 2.76
CA LEU A 367 0.27 0.89 3.58
C LEU A 367 1.15 2.03 3.04
N PRO A 368 0.81 3.31 3.33
CA PRO A 368 1.68 4.43 3.00
C PRO A 368 2.90 4.45 3.93
N THR A 369 4.09 4.53 3.35
CA THR A 369 5.37 4.66 4.05
C THR A 369 5.93 6.07 3.90
N SER A 370 7.10 6.34 4.44
CA SER A 370 7.87 7.58 4.20
C SER A 370 7.08 8.87 4.52
N GLY A 371 6.22 8.82 5.52
CA GLY A 371 5.38 9.95 5.95
C GLY A 371 4.15 10.17 5.07
N TYR A 372 3.93 9.39 4.04
CA TYR A 372 2.72 9.54 3.21
C TYR A 372 1.42 9.24 3.96
N ALA A 373 1.48 8.63 5.15
CA ALA A 373 0.32 8.46 6.04
C ALA A 373 -0.28 9.79 6.54
N HIS A 374 0.37 10.93 6.34
CA HIS A 374 -0.23 12.25 6.53
C HIS A 374 -1.43 12.52 5.61
N ALA A 375 -1.48 11.90 4.43
CA ALA A 375 -2.49 12.20 3.41
C ALA A 375 -3.08 10.97 2.70
N TYR A 376 -2.44 9.82 2.83
CA TYR A 376 -2.88 8.58 2.19
C TYR A 376 -3.29 7.53 3.22
N SER A 377 -4.33 6.79 2.91
CA SER A 377 -4.74 5.60 3.65
C SER A 377 -4.08 4.35 3.07
N GLY A 378 -3.95 3.31 3.87
CA GLY A 378 -3.67 1.97 3.36
C GLY A 378 -4.71 1.50 2.35
N VAL A 379 -4.35 0.52 1.54
CA VAL A 379 -5.27 -0.07 0.56
C VAL A 379 -6.50 -0.63 1.26
N ASN A 380 -7.65 -0.25 0.75
CA ASN A 380 -8.96 -0.66 1.25
C ASN A 380 -9.92 -0.84 0.08
N LEU A 381 -11.19 -1.13 0.33
CA LEU A 381 -12.16 -1.36 -0.73
C LEU A 381 -12.39 -0.11 -1.60
N ASP A 382 -12.37 1.08 -0.99
CA ASP A 382 -12.53 2.36 -1.70
C ASP A 382 -11.38 2.61 -2.70
N SER A 383 -10.19 2.04 -2.45
CA SER A 383 -9.06 2.14 -3.37
C SER A 383 -9.35 1.56 -4.75
N PHE A 384 -10.27 0.58 -4.83
CA PHE A 384 -10.67 -0.12 -6.06
C PHE A 384 -11.96 0.42 -6.68
N THR A 385 -12.54 1.46 -6.09
CA THR A 385 -13.76 2.11 -6.57
C THR A 385 -13.51 3.58 -6.87
N LYS A 386 -14.44 4.18 -7.59
CA LYS A 386 -14.57 5.62 -7.74
C LYS A 386 -15.98 6.01 -7.39
N LYS A 387 -16.14 7.15 -6.75
CA LYS A 387 -17.46 7.68 -6.36
C LYS A 387 -17.95 8.60 -7.46
N ILE A 388 -19.11 8.26 -8.02
CA ILE A 388 -19.77 9.05 -9.08
C ILE A 388 -21.00 9.68 -8.47
N THR A 389 -21.18 10.98 -8.68
CA THR A 389 -22.38 11.71 -8.29
C THR A 389 -23.41 11.71 -9.41
N PHE A 390 -24.67 11.56 -9.02
CA PHE A 390 -25.83 11.67 -9.91
C PHE A 390 -26.75 12.73 -9.35
N GLN A 391 -27.31 13.57 -10.23
CA GLN A 391 -28.22 14.63 -9.85
C GLN A 391 -29.48 14.49 -10.67
N HIS A 392 -30.64 14.53 -9.99
CA HIS A 392 -31.95 14.54 -10.61
C HIS A 392 -32.73 15.74 -10.07
N LEU A 393 -33.16 16.61 -10.98
CA LEU A 393 -33.97 17.79 -10.66
C LEU A 393 -35.33 17.70 -11.38
N THR A 394 -36.40 17.95 -10.65
CA THR A 394 -37.69 18.22 -11.25
C THR A 394 -37.72 19.66 -11.79
N LYS A 395 -38.69 20.02 -12.67
CA LYS A 395 -38.90 21.40 -13.13
C LYS A 395 -39.09 22.34 -11.93
N GLN A 396 -39.85 21.90 -10.94
CA GLN A 396 -40.11 22.68 -9.72
C GLN A 396 -38.81 22.83 -8.88
N GLY A 397 -38.03 21.75 -8.73
CA GLY A 397 -36.73 21.81 -8.03
C GLY A 397 -35.77 22.77 -8.72
N LEU A 398 -35.69 22.70 -10.05
CA LEU A 398 -34.85 23.65 -10.81
C LEU A 398 -35.36 25.10 -10.64
N ALA A 399 -36.68 25.32 -10.63
CA ALA A 399 -37.22 26.64 -10.38
C ALA A 399 -36.89 27.20 -9.00
N GLY A 400 -36.84 26.28 -7.97
CA GLY A 400 -36.48 26.64 -6.60
C GLY A 400 -35.07 27.15 -6.42
N ILE A 401 -34.10 26.58 -7.17
CA ILE A 401 -32.68 26.99 -7.09
C ILE A 401 -32.21 27.85 -8.26
N GLY A 402 -33.07 28.04 -9.29
CA GLY A 402 -32.68 28.63 -10.55
C GLY A 402 -32.15 30.09 -10.42
N HIS A 403 -32.80 30.88 -9.57
CA HIS A 403 -32.32 32.24 -9.31
C HIS A 403 -30.90 32.28 -8.71
N THR A 404 -30.61 31.37 -7.79
CA THR A 404 -29.28 31.20 -7.19
C THR A 404 -28.23 30.87 -8.26
N VAL A 405 -28.51 29.89 -9.12
CA VAL A 405 -27.59 29.50 -10.21
C VAL A 405 -27.37 30.64 -11.20
N GLU A 406 -28.45 31.33 -11.62
CA GLU A 406 -28.38 32.48 -12.56
C GLU A 406 -27.53 33.61 -11.99
N THR A 407 -27.72 33.93 -10.69
CA THR A 407 -26.99 35.04 -10.02
C THR A 407 -25.51 34.71 -9.88
N MET A 408 -25.17 33.48 -9.44
CA MET A 408 -23.79 33.05 -9.30
C MET A 408 -23.09 33.01 -10.65
N ALA A 409 -23.70 32.38 -11.66
CA ALA A 409 -23.14 32.30 -13.00
C ALA A 409 -22.89 33.69 -13.61
N GLN A 410 -23.78 34.64 -13.37
CA GLN A 410 -23.60 36.03 -13.81
C GLN A 410 -22.42 36.71 -13.08
N ALA A 411 -22.28 36.50 -11.78
CA ALA A 411 -21.17 37.06 -10.98
C ALA A 411 -19.80 36.51 -11.39
N GLU A 412 -19.77 35.29 -11.95
CA GLU A 412 -18.56 34.60 -12.48
C GLU A 412 -18.36 34.90 -13.99
N ASP A 413 -19.16 35.75 -14.63
CA ASP A 413 -19.18 36.03 -16.08
C ASP A 413 -19.41 34.75 -16.94
N LEU A 414 -20.07 33.73 -16.39
CA LEU A 414 -20.39 32.47 -17.07
C LEU A 414 -21.81 32.51 -17.65
N MET A 415 -22.04 33.37 -18.63
CA MET A 415 -23.38 33.63 -19.19
C MET A 415 -24.04 32.41 -19.85
N ALA A 416 -23.25 31.44 -20.37
CA ALA A 416 -23.80 30.21 -20.91
C ALA A 416 -24.36 29.30 -19.81
N HIS A 417 -23.78 29.28 -18.62
CA HIS A 417 -24.31 28.56 -17.45
C HIS A 417 -25.62 29.14 -16.99
N ARG A 418 -25.72 30.51 -16.93
CA ARG A 418 -26.96 31.21 -16.64
C ARG A 418 -28.04 30.86 -17.66
N LEU A 419 -27.72 30.92 -18.97
CA LEU A 419 -28.63 30.60 -20.06
C LEU A 419 -29.16 29.16 -19.96
N ALA A 420 -28.31 28.22 -19.56
CA ALA A 420 -28.71 26.82 -19.43
C ALA A 420 -29.85 26.59 -18.43
N VAL A 421 -29.96 27.42 -17.39
CA VAL A 421 -31.09 27.43 -16.45
C VAL A 421 -32.27 28.22 -16.99
N ALA A 422 -32.04 29.43 -17.49
CA ALA A 422 -33.08 30.32 -17.96
C ALA A 422 -33.96 29.69 -19.04
N VAL A 423 -33.38 29.02 -20.05
CA VAL A 423 -34.16 28.36 -21.13
C VAL A 423 -34.99 27.16 -20.65
N ARG A 424 -34.63 26.54 -19.52
CA ARG A 424 -35.40 25.41 -18.94
C ARG A 424 -36.56 25.91 -18.10
N LEU A 425 -36.55 27.17 -17.73
CA LEU A 425 -37.59 27.81 -16.93
C LEU A 425 -38.46 28.78 -17.74
N ASP A 426 -38.28 28.76 -19.09
CA ASP A 426 -39.04 29.60 -20.04
C ASP A 426 -38.85 31.11 -19.75
N LYS A 427 -37.62 31.54 -19.39
CA LYS A 427 -37.25 32.94 -19.10
C LYS A 427 -36.44 33.55 -20.24
#